data_31777e5163157328f2807eb573b84c66
#
_entry.id   31777e5163157328f2807eb573b84c66
#
_cell.length_a   1.000
_cell.length_b   1.000
_cell.length_c   1.000
_cell.angle_alpha   90.00
_cell.angle_beta   90.00
_cell.angle_gamma   90.00
#
_symmetry.space_group_name_H-M   'P 1'
#
loop_
_entity.id
_entity.type
_entity.pdbx_description
1 polymer ?
#
loop_
_entity_poly.entity_id
_entity_poly.type
_entity_poly.pdbx_seq_one_letter_code
_entity_poly.pdbx_strand_id
1 'polypeptide(L)'
;FILNLNNALETLDDQFDLCVIDTNPSPDVRATAAMANATHVLAPLELKQESLDGVFELLNKVRGVQESLNPELQLLGLLPNLVEKKPYQIAGLNALLTGAGKFLFMLPSGKPAAIPNAAAIAEAQGDGRPLWEGPRTKVERVSGICRQVWEAMADQMGLENRAEQQPQEKA
;
A
#
# COMPACT_ATOMS: atom_id res chain seq x y z
N PHE A 1 -2.52 23.06 8.55
CA PHE A 1 -2.93 21.65 8.62
C PHE A 1 -1.71 20.73 8.51
N ILE A 2 -0.80 20.93 7.54
CA ILE A 2 0.45 20.16 7.37
C ILE A 2 1.28 20.17 8.66
N LEU A 3 1.59 21.34 9.22
CA LEU A 3 2.36 21.49 10.46
C LEU A 3 1.69 20.82 11.68
N ASN A 4 0.36 20.88 11.78
CA ASN A 4 -0.36 20.25 12.89
C ASN A 4 -0.26 18.72 12.82
N LEU A 5 -0.29 18.14 11.61
CA LEU A 5 -0.09 16.72 11.42
C LEU A 5 1.35 16.32 11.75
N ASN A 6 2.32 17.07 11.27
CA ASN A 6 3.74 16.86 11.59
C ASN A 6 3.99 16.84 13.11
N ASN A 7 3.53 17.87 13.82
CA ASN A 7 3.69 17.95 15.26
C ASN A 7 3.05 16.76 16.00
N ALA A 8 1.89 16.30 15.51
CA ALA A 8 1.22 15.13 16.11
C ALA A 8 2.01 13.84 15.85
N LEU A 9 2.58 13.65 14.66
CA LEU A 9 3.40 12.49 14.32
C LEU A 9 4.70 12.47 15.13
N GLU A 10 5.38 13.62 15.27
CA GLU A 10 6.62 13.74 16.06
C GLU A 10 6.42 13.31 17.52
N THR A 11 5.24 13.52 18.11
CA THR A 11 4.97 13.06 19.49
C THR A 11 4.86 11.55 19.63
N LEU A 12 4.73 10.82 18.53
CA LEU A 12 4.54 9.37 18.47
C LEU A 12 5.76 8.63 17.93
N ASP A 13 6.74 9.33 17.36
CA ASP A 13 7.86 8.76 16.61
C ASP A 13 8.68 7.76 17.45
N ASP A 14 8.92 8.07 18.71
CA ASP A 14 9.65 7.18 19.64
C ASP A 14 8.83 5.95 20.09
N GLN A 15 7.54 5.89 19.78
CA GLN A 15 6.63 4.86 20.27
C GLN A 15 6.33 3.78 19.25
N PHE A 16 6.54 4.07 17.96
CA PHE A 16 6.14 3.19 16.87
C PHE A 16 7.22 3.09 15.79
N ASP A 17 7.38 1.90 15.23
CA ASP A 17 8.30 1.66 14.11
C ASP A 17 7.71 2.11 12.76
N LEU A 18 6.38 2.16 12.65
CA LEU A 18 5.64 2.52 11.46
C LEU A 18 4.34 3.22 11.80
N CYS A 19 4.04 4.31 11.10
CA CYS A 19 2.73 4.96 11.09
C CYS A 19 2.09 4.82 9.71
N VAL A 20 0.87 4.29 9.64
CA VAL A 20 0.09 4.21 8.40
C VAL A 20 -0.98 5.28 8.41
N ILE A 21 -0.91 6.21 7.45
CA ILE A 21 -1.89 7.30 7.30
C ILE A 21 -2.90 6.88 6.22
N ASP A 22 -4.10 6.48 6.63
CA ASP A 22 -5.20 6.23 5.71
C ASP A 22 -5.82 7.55 5.23
N THR A 23 -6.01 7.67 3.91
CA THR A 23 -6.51 8.90 3.28
C THR A 23 -7.74 8.64 2.41
N ASN A 24 -8.59 9.65 2.29
CA ASN A 24 -9.69 9.60 1.32
C ASN A 24 -9.17 9.55 -0.12
N PRO A 25 -9.90 8.90 -1.05
CA PRO A 25 -9.53 8.87 -2.46
C PRO A 25 -9.60 10.25 -3.14
N SER A 26 -10.27 11.23 -2.54
CA SER A 26 -10.36 12.59 -3.07
C SER A 26 -9.03 13.34 -2.95
N PRO A 27 -8.61 14.07 -3.99
CA PRO A 27 -7.40 14.88 -3.97
C PRO A 27 -7.61 16.18 -3.16
N ASP A 28 -7.80 16.07 -1.85
CA ASP A 28 -8.01 17.19 -0.94
C ASP A 28 -6.73 17.60 -0.19
N VAL A 29 -6.84 18.64 0.64
CA VAL A 29 -5.75 19.15 1.47
C VAL A 29 -5.23 18.12 2.47
N ARG A 30 -6.07 17.17 2.92
CA ARG A 30 -5.69 16.12 3.88
C ARG A 30 -4.75 15.11 3.25
N ALA A 31 -5.05 14.65 2.02
CA ALA A 31 -4.16 13.78 1.27
C ALA A 31 -2.83 14.48 0.94
N THR A 32 -2.86 15.78 0.64
CA THR A 32 -1.63 16.58 0.45
C THR A 32 -0.82 16.66 1.74
N ALA A 33 -1.46 16.91 2.90
CA ALA A 33 -0.80 16.97 4.19
C ALA A 33 -0.23 15.60 4.60
N ALA A 34 -0.93 14.50 4.34
CA ALA A 34 -0.41 13.17 4.57
C ALA A 34 0.88 12.92 3.77
N MET A 35 0.87 13.18 2.46
CA MET A 35 2.05 13.03 1.61
C MET A 35 3.20 13.98 1.98
N ALA A 36 2.89 15.20 2.44
CA ALA A 36 3.90 16.15 2.87
C ALA A 36 4.65 15.69 4.14
N ASN A 37 4.05 14.82 4.96
CA ASN A 37 4.62 14.31 6.20
C ASN A 37 4.99 12.81 6.12
N ALA A 38 4.73 12.15 5.01
CA ALA A 38 5.04 10.73 4.83
C ALA A 38 6.44 10.53 4.24
N THR A 39 7.08 9.43 4.57
CA THR A 39 8.31 8.97 3.89
C THR A 39 7.98 8.25 2.59
N HIS A 40 6.88 7.49 2.58
CA HIS A 40 6.47 6.67 1.45
C HIS A 40 4.96 6.80 1.17
N VAL A 41 4.58 6.61 -0.07
CA VAL A 41 3.18 6.53 -0.49
C VAL A 41 2.95 5.27 -1.32
N LEU A 42 1.94 4.51 -0.95
CA LEU A 42 1.40 3.40 -1.74
C LEU A 42 0.03 3.79 -2.26
N ALA A 43 -0.26 3.46 -3.51
CA ALA A 43 -1.54 3.79 -4.14
C ALA A 43 -2.35 2.52 -4.50
N PRO A 44 -3.20 2.03 -3.59
CA PRO A 44 -4.16 0.98 -3.95
C PRO A 44 -5.17 1.49 -4.97
N LEU A 45 -5.47 0.69 -5.99
CA LEU A 45 -6.45 1.04 -7.01
C LEU A 45 -7.26 -0.16 -7.47
N GLU A 46 -8.52 0.06 -7.83
CA GLU A 46 -9.34 -0.94 -8.49
C GLU A 46 -9.15 -0.87 -10.01
N LEU A 47 -9.15 -2.05 -10.66
CA LEU A 47 -9.02 -2.16 -12.12
C LEU A 47 -10.38 -1.89 -12.80
N LYS A 48 -10.80 -0.61 -12.84
CA LYS A 48 -11.98 -0.13 -13.54
C LYS A 48 -11.58 0.61 -14.81
N GLN A 49 -12.51 0.72 -15.76
CA GLN A 49 -12.23 1.33 -17.07
C GLN A 49 -11.80 2.82 -16.97
N GLU A 50 -12.22 3.50 -15.91
CA GLU A 50 -11.94 4.92 -15.64
C GLU A 50 -10.64 5.17 -14.84
N SER A 51 -9.88 4.09 -14.55
CA SER A 51 -8.77 4.17 -13.57
C SER A 51 -7.54 4.92 -14.06
N LEU A 52 -7.29 5.01 -15.38
CA LEU A 52 -6.06 5.60 -15.90
C LEU A 52 -5.97 7.12 -15.68
N ASP A 53 -7.05 7.85 -15.89
CA ASP A 53 -7.06 9.30 -15.67
C ASP A 53 -6.79 9.63 -14.20
N GLY A 54 -7.44 8.91 -13.28
CA GLY A 54 -7.19 9.02 -11.85
C GLY A 54 -5.76 8.64 -11.44
N VAL A 55 -5.16 7.66 -12.12
CA VAL A 55 -3.74 7.29 -11.91
C VAL A 55 -2.82 8.44 -12.29
N PHE A 56 -3.01 9.06 -13.46
CA PHE A 56 -2.18 10.19 -13.88
C PHE A 56 -2.35 11.41 -12.97
N GLU A 57 -3.58 11.69 -12.52
CA GLU A 57 -3.84 12.75 -11.54
C GLU A 57 -3.10 12.50 -10.23
N LEU A 58 -3.14 11.28 -9.70
CA LEU A 58 -2.39 10.89 -8.51
C LEU A 58 -0.88 11.05 -8.71
N LEU A 59 -0.32 10.53 -9.81
CA LEU A 59 1.10 10.63 -10.10
C LEU A 59 1.58 12.08 -10.22
N ASN A 60 0.78 12.95 -10.85
CA ASN A 60 1.07 14.39 -10.92
C ASN A 60 1.01 15.04 -9.52
N LYS A 61 0.06 14.61 -8.68
CA LYS A 61 -0.04 15.11 -7.30
C LYS A 61 1.16 14.70 -6.46
N VAL A 62 1.59 13.43 -6.53
CA VAL A 62 2.80 12.95 -5.85
C VAL A 62 4.01 13.78 -6.28
N ARG A 63 4.19 13.98 -7.59
CA ARG A 63 5.26 14.82 -8.13
C ARG A 63 5.19 16.25 -7.60
N GLY A 64 4.02 16.87 -7.60
CA GLY A 64 3.84 18.23 -7.08
C GLY A 64 4.21 18.35 -5.61
N VAL A 65 3.91 17.31 -4.79
CA VAL A 65 4.33 17.27 -3.38
C VAL A 65 5.85 17.11 -3.27
N GLN A 66 6.46 16.23 -4.07
CA GLN A 66 7.92 16.06 -4.12
C GLN A 66 8.65 17.36 -4.50
N GLU A 67 8.12 18.12 -5.46
CA GLU A 67 8.74 19.34 -5.94
C GLU A 67 8.60 20.52 -4.98
N SER A 68 7.54 20.56 -4.16
CA SER A 68 7.20 21.79 -3.39
C SER A 68 7.14 21.62 -1.87
N LEU A 69 6.90 20.41 -1.36
CA LEU A 69 6.61 20.18 0.06
C LEU A 69 7.49 19.10 0.70
N ASN A 70 7.76 18.00 0.01
CA ASN A 70 8.49 16.85 0.55
C ASN A 70 9.34 16.17 -0.54
N PRO A 71 10.56 16.65 -0.81
CA PRO A 71 11.44 16.07 -1.81
C PRO A 71 11.86 14.62 -1.55
N GLU A 72 11.80 14.18 -0.29
CA GLU A 72 12.18 12.82 0.14
C GLU A 72 11.03 11.80 0.01
N LEU A 73 9.82 12.25 -0.33
CA LEU A 73 8.68 11.35 -0.50
C LEU A 73 8.96 10.33 -1.60
N GLN A 74 8.83 9.05 -1.27
CA GLN A 74 9.01 7.95 -2.21
C GLN A 74 7.66 7.33 -2.60
N LEU A 75 7.45 7.11 -3.90
CA LEU A 75 6.32 6.34 -4.40
C LEU A 75 6.69 4.85 -4.41
N LEU A 76 6.12 4.06 -3.50
CA LEU A 76 6.27 2.60 -3.50
C LEU A 76 5.65 1.98 -4.75
N GLY A 77 4.51 2.50 -5.18
CA GLY A 77 3.88 2.11 -6.44
C GLY A 77 2.36 2.06 -6.40
N LEU A 78 1.81 1.72 -7.57
CA LEU A 78 0.39 1.46 -7.78
C LEU A 78 0.12 0.00 -7.47
N LEU A 79 -0.80 -0.28 -6.53
CA LEU A 79 -1.15 -1.63 -6.10
C LEU A 79 -2.56 -1.99 -6.56
N PRO A 80 -2.74 -2.80 -7.63
CA PRO A 80 -4.04 -3.35 -7.99
C PRO A 80 -4.70 -4.06 -6.81
N ASN A 81 -5.90 -3.63 -6.47
CA ASN A 81 -6.69 -4.13 -5.34
C ASN A 81 -8.04 -4.64 -5.80
N LEU A 82 -8.66 -5.53 -5.02
CA LEU A 82 -9.94 -6.19 -5.33
C LEU A 82 -9.94 -6.88 -6.71
N VAL A 83 -8.82 -7.51 -7.05
CA VAL A 83 -8.62 -8.10 -8.37
C VAL A 83 -9.39 -9.41 -8.50
N GLU A 84 -10.15 -9.52 -9.59
CA GLU A 84 -10.89 -10.71 -10.01
C GLU A 84 -10.55 -11.06 -11.45
N LYS A 85 -10.83 -12.31 -11.85
CA LYS A 85 -10.63 -12.76 -13.24
C LYS A 85 -11.83 -12.37 -14.13
N LYS A 86 -12.16 -11.07 -14.19
CA LYS A 86 -13.23 -10.52 -15.04
C LYS A 86 -12.68 -9.87 -16.29
N PRO A 87 -13.33 -9.99 -17.46
CA PRO A 87 -12.81 -9.45 -18.72
C PRO A 87 -12.46 -7.95 -18.66
N TYR A 88 -13.30 -7.14 -18.00
CA TYR A 88 -13.05 -5.70 -17.85
C TYR A 88 -11.82 -5.40 -16.97
N GLN A 89 -11.56 -6.21 -15.94
CA GLN A 89 -10.37 -6.03 -15.09
C GLN A 89 -9.09 -6.45 -15.81
N ILE A 90 -9.18 -7.49 -16.65
CA ILE A 90 -8.05 -7.88 -17.52
C ILE A 90 -7.72 -6.75 -18.50
N ALA A 91 -8.74 -6.14 -19.11
CA ALA A 91 -8.56 -4.98 -19.98
C ALA A 91 -7.98 -3.79 -19.23
N GLY A 92 -8.48 -3.49 -18.01
CA GLY A 92 -7.96 -2.44 -17.13
C GLY A 92 -6.50 -2.67 -16.73
N LEU A 93 -6.13 -3.90 -16.39
CA LEU A 93 -4.75 -4.27 -16.07
C LEU A 93 -3.82 -4.07 -17.29
N ASN A 94 -4.24 -4.50 -18.46
CA ASN A 94 -3.47 -4.32 -19.70
C ASN A 94 -3.28 -2.82 -20.04
N ALA A 95 -4.32 -2.02 -19.86
CA ALA A 95 -4.24 -0.57 -20.04
C ALA A 95 -3.26 0.05 -19.02
N LEU A 96 -3.34 -0.36 -17.76
CA LEU A 96 -2.43 0.10 -16.71
C LEU A 96 -0.97 -0.30 -16.98
N LEU A 97 -0.73 -1.54 -17.40
CA LEU A 97 0.60 -2.01 -17.80
C LEU A 97 1.18 -1.20 -18.96
N THR A 98 0.36 -0.85 -19.95
CA THR A 98 0.79 -0.08 -21.12
C THR A 98 1.04 1.39 -20.76
N GLY A 99 0.14 2.02 -19.98
CA GLY A 99 0.18 3.46 -19.72
C GLY A 99 1.03 3.85 -18.50
N ALA A 100 1.04 3.03 -17.46
CA ALA A 100 1.66 3.34 -16.19
C ALA A 100 2.43 2.15 -15.56
N GLY A 101 2.79 1.14 -16.34
CA GLY A 101 3.40 -0.10 -15.87
C GLY A 101 4.67 0.08 -15.02
N LYS A 102 5.47 1.10 -15.34
CA LYS A 102 6.69 1.44 -14.57
C LYS A 102 6.41 1.93 -13.15
N PHE A 103 5.18 2.31 -12.85
CA PHE A 103 4.75 2.76 -11.52
C PHE A 103 4.05 1.67 -10.71
N LEU A 104 3.86 0.47 -11.28
CA LEU A 104 3.28 -0.64 -10.54
C LEU A 104 4.18 -1.05 -9.38
N PHE A 105 3.56 -1.37 -8.26
CA PHE A 105 4.27 -1.98 -7.14
C PHE A 105 4.70 -3.39 -7.52
N MET A 106 6.00 -3.65 -7.48
CA MET A 106 6.60 -4.90 -7.94
C MET A 106 7.04 -5.77 -6.77
N LEU A 107 6.74 -7.07 -6.85
CA LEU A 107 7.31 -8.07 -5.96
C LEU A 107 8.79 -8.35 -6.30
N PRO A 108 9.58 -8.89 -5.36
CA PRO A 108 10.97 -9.29 -5.62
C PRO A 108 11.11 -10.29 -6.78
N SER A 109 10.04 -11.04 -7.08
CA SER A 109 9.99 -11.95 -8.25
C SER A 109 9.94 -11.25 -9.61
N GLY A 110 9.89 -9.91 -9.65
CA GLY A 110 9.72 -9.12 -10.87
C GLY A 110 8.29 -9.11 -11.43
N LYS A 111 7.31 -9.60 -10.66
CA LYS A 111 5.89 -9.58 -11.04
C LYS A 111 5.17 -8.41 -10.36
N PRO A 112 4.19 -7.78 -11.03
CA PRO A 112 3.32 -6.83 -10.36
C PRO A 112 2.58 -7.47 -9.19
N ALA A 113 2.56 -6.80 -8.05
CA ALA A 113 1.74 -7.18 -6.92
C ALA A 113 0.26 -6.91 -7.20
N ALA A 114 -0.62 -7.71 -6.61
CA ALA A 114 -2.05 -7.50 -6.67
C ALA A 114 -2.75 -8.16 -5.47
N ILE A 115 -3.72 -7.47 -4.89
CA ILE A 115 -4.56 -8.01 -3.82
C ILE A 115 -5.86 -8.54 -4.43
N PRO A 116 -6.18 -9.84 -4.26
CA PRO A 116 -7.40 -10.41 -4.82
C PRO A 116 -8.65 -9.92 -4.08
N ASN A 117 -9.79 -9.87 -4.79
CA ASN A 117 -11.09 -9.81 -4.15
C ASN A 117 -11.40 -11.20 -3.57
N ALA A 118 -11.31 -11.35 -2.26
CA ALA A 118 -11.50 -12.63 -1.59
C ALA A 118 -12.39 -12.49 -0.36
N ALA A 119 -13.36 -13.39 -0.24
CA ALA A 119 -14.29 -13.44 0.90
C ALA A 119 -13.53 -13.51 2.25
N ALA A 120 -12.40 -14.21 2.30
CA ALA A 120 -11.59 -14.32 3.50
C ALA A 120 -11.09 -12.96 4.04
N ILE A 121 -10.84 -11.97 3.17
CA ILE A 121 -10.46 -10.61 3.57
C ILE A 121 -11.67 -9.92 4.20
N ALA A 122 -12.84 -9.98 3.55
CA ALA A 122 -14.05 -9.37 4.06
C ALA A 122 -14.52 -10.01 5.38
N GLU A 123 -14.42 -11.34 5.50
CA GLU A 123 -14.71 -12.06 6.75
C GLU A 123 -13.78 -11.62 7.89
N ALA A 124 -12.47 -11.54 7.64
CA ALA A 124 -11.50 -11.09 8.63
C ALA A 124 -11.74 -9.64 9.08
N GLN A 125 -12.08 -8.75 8.13
CA GLN A 125 -12.46 -7.36 8.44
C GLN A 125 -13.75 -7.29 9.27
N GLY A 126 -14.77 -8.06 8.90
CA GLY A 126 -16.04 -8.14 9.64
C GLY A 126 -15.87 -8.64 11.07
N ASP A 127 -14.95 -9.58 11.28
CA ASP A 127 -14.63 -10.16 12.58
C ASP A 127 -13.64 -9.30 13.40
N GLY A 128 -13.07 -8.23 12.83
CA GLY A 128 -12.06 -7.39 13.48
C GLY A 128 -10.77 -8.14 13.82
N ARG A 129 -10.42 -9.17 13.05
CA ARG A 129 -9.23 -10.01 13.28
C ARG A 129 -8.24 -9.94 12.11
N PRO A 130 -6.97 -10.19 12.37
CA PRO A 130 -5.99 -10.33 11.30
C PRO A 130 -6.34 -11.46 10.33
N LEU A 131 -6.04 -11.26 9.04
CA LEU A 131 -6.34 -12.25 8.01
C LEU A 131 -5.70 -13.63 8.26
N TRP A 132 -4.49 -13.66 8.86
CA TRP A 132 -3.74 -14.90 9.13
C TRP A 132 -4.25 -15.71 10.32
N GLU A 133 -5.17 -15.20 11.11
CA GLU A 133 -5.83 -15.91 12.23
C GLU A 133 -7.06 -16.71 11.82
N GLY A 134 -7.44 -16.68 10.55
CA GLY A 134 -8.58 -17.41 10.04
C GLY A 134 -8.32 -18.91 9.81
N PRO A 135 -9.38 -19.70 9.52
CA PRO A 135 -9.27 -21.14 9.25
C PRO A 135 -8.29 -21.42 8.10
N ARG A 136 -7.28 -22.23 8.35
CA ARG A 136 -6.12 -22.48 7.46
C ARG A 136 -6.49 -22.74 5.99
N THR A 137 -7.48 -23.58 5.72
CA THR A 137 -7.81 -24.03 4.36
C THR A 137 -8.35 -22.95 3.42
N LYS A 138 -9.01 -21.88 3.93
CA LYS A 138 -9.56 -20.79 3.11
C LYS A 138 -8.63 -19.58 3.04
N VAL A 139 -7.80 -19.39 4.04
CA VAL A 139 -7.04 -18.17 4.30
C VAL A 139 -5.61 -18.28 3.75
N GLU A 140 -5.02 -19.47 3.73
CA GLU A 140 -3.58 -19.68 3.49
C GLU A 140 -3.07 -19.03 2.19
N ARG A 141 -3.79 -19.21 1.08
CA ARG A 141 -3.40 -18.61 -0.21
C ARG A 141 -3.47 -17.08 -0.20
N VAL A 142 -4.57 -16.53 0.33
CA VAL A 142 -4.79 -15.07 0.33
C VAL A 142 -3.88 -14.39 1.34
N SER A 143 -3.74 -14.98 2.51
CA SER A 143 -2.80 -14.55 3.54
C SER A 143 -1.36 -14.55 3.01
N GLY A 144 -0.95 -15.59 2.27
CA GLY A 144 0.36 -15.65 1.62
C GLY A 144 0.59 -14.51 0.63
N ILE A 145 -0.43 -14.17 -0.20
CA ILE A 145 -0.33 -13.04 -1.13
C ILE A 145 -0.17 -11.72 -0.36
N CYS A 146 -1.02 -11.47 0.65
CA CYS A 146 -0.95 -10.25 1.44
C CYS A 146 0.38 -10.14 2.19
N ARG A 147 0.90 -11.25 2.70
CA ARG A 147 2.22 -11.30 3.36
C ARG A 147 3.35 -10.96 2.39
N GLN A 148 3.37 -11.54 1.19
CA GLN A 148 4.37 -11.22 0.17
C GLN A 148 4.36 -9.73 -0.21
N VAL A 149 3.16 -9.13 -0.32
CA VAL A 149 3.03 -7.69 -0.58
C VAL A 149 3.58 -6.88 0.59
N TRP A 150 3.24 -7.26 1.83
CA TRP A 150 3.75 -6.60 3.02
C TRP A 150 5.28 -6.69 3.14
N GLU A 151 5.85 -7.88 2.98
CA GLU A 151 7.29 -8.12 3.03
C GLU A 151 8.02 -7.27 1.96
N ALA A 152 7.50 -7.23 0.73
CA ALA A 152 8.07 -6.39 -0.33
C ALA A 152 7.97 -4.88 -0.02
N MET A 153 6.90 -4.43 0.65
CA MET A 153 6.79 -3.05 1.11
C MET A 153 7.79 -2.75 2.22
N ALA A 154 7.88 -3.63 3.23
CA ALA A 154 8.80 -3.49 4.34
C ALA A 154 10.26 -3.40 3.86
N ASP A 155 10.65 -4.27 2.92
CA ASP A 155 11.98 -4.24 2.30
C ASP A 155 12.26 -2.91 1.59
N GLN A 156 11.29 -2.40 0.79
CA GLN A 156 11.45 -1.12 0.09
C GLN A 156 11.50 0.07 1.04
N MET A 157 10.84 0.00 2.18
CA MET A 157 10.86 1.02 3.24
C MET A 157 12.08 0.90 4.16
N GLY A 158 12.90 -0.16 4.02
CA GLY A 158 14.04 -0.41 4.90
C GLY A 158 13.63 -0.81 6.33
N LEU A 159 12.43 -1.37 6.52
CA LEU A 159 12.00 -1.87 7.81
C LEU A 159 12.67 -3.22 8.10
N GLU A 160 13.49 -3.25 9.13
CA GLU A 160 14.14 -4.49 9.57
C GLU A 160 13.11 -5.46 10.19
N ASN A 161 13.23 -6.73 9.86
CA ASN A 161 12.42 -7.78 10.47
C ASN A 161 12.95 -8.09 11.88
N ARG A 162 12.51 -7.33 12.89
CA ARG A 162 12.95 -7.53 14.29
C ARG A 162 12.60 -8.90 14.87
N ALA A 163 11.70 -9.66 14.25
CA ALA A 163 11.35 -11.01 14.70
C ALA A 163 12.52 -12.01 14.60
N GLU A 164 13.52 -11.75 13.74
CA GLU A 164 14.70 -12.59 13.59
C GLU A 164 15.83 -12.25 14.58
N GLN A 165 15.73 -11.13 15.28
CA GLN A 165 16.77 -10.64 16.18
C GLN A 165 16.53 -10.97 17.67
N GLN A 166 15.40 -11.59 18.03
CA GLN A 166 15.23 -12.06 19.42
C GLN A 166 16.05 -13.34 19.61
N PRO A 167 17.10 -13.33 20.47
CA PRO A 167 17.76 -14.55 20.88
C PRO A 167 16.71 -15.46 21.51
N GLN A 168 16.67 -16.72 21.09
CA GLN A 168 15.91 -17.74 21.80
C GLN A 168 16.48 -17.80 23.23
N GLU A 169 15.87 -17.13 24.18
CA GLU A 169 16.08 -17.42 25.58
C GLU A 169 15.66 -18.87 25.80
N LYS A 170 16.67 -19.73 25.82
CA LYS A 170 16.52 -21.12 26.22
C LYS A 170 16.08 -21.14 27.67
N ALA A 171 14.86 -21.62 27.91
CA ALA A 171 14.40 -22.07 29.21
C ALA A 171 15.20 -23.29 29.68
#